data_40c35b2610563924487694a58980ab62
#
_entry.id   40c35b2610563924487694a58980ab62
#
_cell.length_a   1.000
_cell.length_b   1.000
_cell.length_c   1.000
_cell.angle_alpha   90.00
_cell.angle_beta   90.00
_cell.angle_gamma   90.00
#
_symmetry.space_group_name_H-M   'P 1'
#
loop_
_entity.id
_entity.type
_entity.pdbx_description
1 polymer ?
#
loop_
_entity_poly.entity_id
_entity_poly.type
_entity_poly.pdbx_seq_one_letter_code
_entity_poly.pdbx_strand_id
1 'polypeptide(L)'
;GHHATTTMMIAHQLEMDFEHKTVLDMGCGTGILAIMAEKLQASEIDAVDIDDWSVENTIENIALNKCTKIKIQKGTVETAQIAHTYDIILANINRNVLINDLPFYDQHLASNGFLVMSGFYDVDAELIQTTARKYNLNTVNHKTQDNWYSIIFKKHSI
;
A
#
# COMPACT_ATOMS: atom_id res chain seq x y z
N GLY A 1 -6.23 8.71 -6.25
CA GLY A 1 -6.75 8.92 -4.91
C GLY A 1 -6.86 10.39 -4.56
N HIS A 2 -7.48 10.67 -3.44
CA HIS A 2 -7.61 12.02 -2.95
C HIS A 2 -6.24 12.56 -2.52
N HIS A 3 -6.01 13.87 -2.72
CA HIS A 3 -4.74 14.51 -2.36
C HIS A 3 -4.36 14.30 -0.88
N ALA A 4 -5.32 14.43 0.03
CA ALA A 4 -5.09 14.24 1.47
C ALA A 4 -4.61 12.80 1.78
N THR A 5 -5.18 11.79 1.13
CA THR A 5 -4.81 10.39 1.38
C THR A 5 -3.38 10.11 0.90
N THR A 6 -3.00 10.64 -0.25
CA THR A 6 -1.64 10.51 -0.77
C THR A 6 -0.63 11.19 0.15
N THR A 7 -0.96 12.39 0.63
CA THR A 7 -0.11 13.13 1.58
C THR A 7 0.12 12.33 2.86
N MET A 8 -0.94 11.73 3.42
CA MET A 8 -0.81 10.91 4.63
C MET A 8 0.01 9.65 4.39
N MET A 9 -0.16 8.99 3.23
CA MET A 9 0.63 7.81 2.88
C MET A 9 2.12 8.14 2.81
N ILE A 10 2.47 9.23 2.15
CA ILE A 10 3.87 9.69 2.07
C ILE A 10 4.40 10.02 3.47
N ALA A 11 3.62 10.69 4.30
CA ALA A 11 4.03 10.99 5.67
C ALA A 11 4.31 9.73 6.48
N HIS A 12 3.47 8.69 6.33
CA HIS A 12 3.74 7.38 6.93
C HIS A 12 5.04 6.77 6.41
N GLN A 13 5.26 6.81 5.09
CA GLN A 13 6.47 6.25 4.49
C GLN A 13 7.73 6.90 5.06
N LEU A 14 7.72 8.22 5.26
CA LEU A 14 8.88 8.94 5.80
C LEU A 14 9.19 8.57 7.25
N GLU A 15 8.25 8.00 7.97
CA GLU A 15 8.41 7.56 9.37
C GLU A 15 8.74 6.06 9.49
N MET A 16 8.78 5.33 8.36
CA MET A 16 8.98 3.89 8.34
C MET A 16 10.35 3.53 7.77
N ASP A 17 10.84 2.34 8.12
CA ASP A 17 12.06 1.80 7.54
C ASP A 17 11.73 0.98 6.29
N PHE A 18 12.18 1.48 5.13
CA PHE A 18 12.05 0.80 3.84
C PHE A 18 13.34 0.15 3.37
N GLU A 19 14.45 0.38 4.06
CA GLU A 19 15.76 -0.09 3.61
C GLU A 19 15.80 -1.62 3.49
N HIS A 20 16.14 -2.09 2.29
CA HIS A 20 16.20 -3.52 1.94
C HIS A 20 14.87 -4.26 2.04
N LYS A 21 13.75 -3.56 2.10
CA LYS A 21 12.41 -4.16 2.21
C LYS A 21 11.83 -4.45 0.84
N THR A 22 10.97 -5.48 0.78
CA THR A 22 10.13 -5.75 -0.37
C THR A 22 8.77 -5.08 -0.18
N VAL A 23 8.25 -4.46 -1.23
CA VAL A 23 7.07 -3.60 -1.16
C VAL A 23 6.07 -3.94 -2.26
N LEU A 24 4.79 -3.99 -1.90
CA LEU A 24 3.68 -4.05 -2.85
C LEU A 24 2.91 -2.73 -2.76
N ASP A 25 2.73 -2.05 -3.90
CA ASP A 25 1.88 -0.86 -4.02
C ASP A 25 0.64 -1.25 -4.81
N MET A 26 -0.47 -1.48 -4.10
CA MET A 26 -1.72 -1.93 -4.69
C MET A 26 -2.64 -0.73 -4.97
N GLY A 27 -3.01 -0.56 -6.25
CA GLY A 27 -3.72 0.63 -6.70
C GLY A 27 -2.76 1.80 -6.88
N CYS A 28 -1.67 1.59 -7.61
CA CYS A 28 -0.52 2.50 -7.61
C CYS A 28 -0.77 3.87 -8.27
N GLY A 29 -1.82 4.02 -9.08
CA GLY A 29 -2.16 5.30 -9.71
C GLY A 29 -1.01 5.89 -10.53
N THR A 30 -0.44 7.00 -10.06
CA THR A 30 0.70 7.65 -10.73
C THR A 30 2.05 7.01 -10.40
N GLY A 31 2.07 6.08 -9.45
CA GLY A 31 3.30 5.43 -9.00
C GLY A 31 4.08 6.20 -7.93
N ILE A 32 3.52 7.28 -7.40
CA ILE A 32 4.25 8.14 -6.45
C ILE A 32 4.69 7.40 -5.19
N LEU A 33 3.85 6.50 -4.65
CA LEU A 33 4.19 5.76 -3.43
C LEU A 33 5.28 4.72 -3.69
N ALA A 34 5.21 4.03 -4.83
CA ALA A 34 6.24 3.09 -5.26
C ALA A 34 7.58 3.79 -5.48
N ILE A 35 7.55 4.94 -6.14
CA ILE A 35 8.75 5.76 -6.37
C ILE A 35 9.35 6.21 -5.03
N MET A 36 8.51 6.67 -4.09
CA MET A 36 8.99 7.06 -2.76
C MET A 36 9.63 5.86 -2.04
N ALA A 37 9.05 4.65 -2.14
CA ALA A 37 9.63 3.45 -1.54
C ALA A 37 11.04 3.17 -2.08
N GLU A 38 11.25 3.31 -3.39
CA GLU A 38 12.59 3.15 -3.96
C GLU A 38 13.55 4.23 -3.48
N LYS A 39 13.11 5.49 -3.39
CA LYS A 39 13.93 6.58 -2.85
C LYS A 39 14.31 6.34 -1.39
N LEU A 40 13.51 5.59 -0.65
CA LEU A 40 13.78 5.19 0.73
C LEU A 40 14.54 3.87 0.84
N GLN A 41 15.11 3.39 -0.27
CA GLN A 41 16.02 2.25 -0.35
C GLN A 41 15.35 0.87 -0.27
N ALA A 42 14.07 0.76 -0.61
CA ALA A 42 13.44 -0.55 -0.78
C ALA A 42 14.21 -1.35 -1.85
N SER A 43 14.30 -2.66 -1.64
CA SER A 43 15.08 -3.53 -2.54
C SER A 43 14.31 -3.97 -3.77
N GLU A 44 12.99 -4.13 -3.64
CA GLU A 44 12.12 -4.61 -4.71
C GLU A 44 10.71 -4.07 -4.48
N ILE A 45 10.11 -3.50 -5.51
CA ILE A 45 8.76 -2.94 -5.43
C ILE A 45 7.92 -3.49 -6.58
N ASP A 46 6.77 -4.09 -6.25
CA ASP A 46 5.75 -4.46 -7.22
C ASP A 46 4.62 -3.46 -7.13
N ALA A 47 4.27 -2.83 -8.25
CA ALA A 47 3.18 -1.87 -8.34
C ALA A 47 2.08 -2.45 -9.24
N VAL A 48 0.84 -2.37 -8.79
CA VAL A 48 -0.30 -2.98 -9.48
C VAL A 48 -1.43 -1.97 -9.59
N ASP A 49 -2.05 -1.87 -10.77
CA ASP A 49 -3.27 -1.10 -10.96
C ASP A 49 -4.13 -1.76 -12.04
N ILE A 50 -5.45 -1.64 -11.91
CA ILE A 50 -6.40 -2.18 -12.89
C ILE A 50 -6.55 -1.26 -14.10
N ASP A 51 -6.23 0.01 -13.96
CA ASP A 51 -6.46 1.03 -14.97
C ASP A 51 -5.27 1.18 -15.90
N ASP A 52 -5.51 1.04 -17.21
CA ASP A 52 -4.45 1.16 -18.22
C ASP A 52 -3.75 2.52 -18.16
N TRP A 53 -4.50 3.59 -17.93
CA TRP A 53 -3.93 4.94 -17.85
C TRP A 53 -2.98 5.05 -16.66
N SER A 54 -3.35 4.46 -15.52
CA SER A 54 -2.49 4.43 -14.32
C SER A 54 -1.21 3.64 -14.58
N VAL A 55 -1.31 2.49 -15.25
CA VAL A 55 -0.13 1.68 -15.61
C VAL A 55 0.82 2.49 -16.50
N GLU A 56 0.30 3.12 -17.55
CA GLU A 56 1.09 3.94 -18.47
C GLU A 56 1.73 5.12 -17.76
N ASN A 57 0.98 5.81 -16.90
CA ASN A 57 1.46 6.96 -16.14
C ASN A 57 2.55 6.55 -15.16
N THR A 58 2.40 5.41 -14.49
CA THR A 58 3.44 4.88 -13.60
C THR A 58 4.72 4.56 -14.37
N ILE A 59 4.62 3.91 -15.54
CA ILE A 59 5.79 3.61 -16.38
C ILE A 59 6.54 4.90 -16.74
N GLU A 60 5.81 5.93 -17.14
CA GLU A 60 6.39 7.23 -17.49
C GLU A 60 7.10 7.85 -16.29
N ASN A 61 6.46 7.83 -15.11
CA ASN A 61 7.03 8.43 -13.90
C ASN A 61 8.25 7.65 -13.37
N ILE A 62 8.25 6.32 -13.50
CA ILE A 62 9.41 5.49 -13.20
C ILE A 62 10.62 5.93 -14.02
N ALA A 63 10.42 6.13 -15.32
CA ALA A 63 11.48 6.57 -16.23
C ALA A 63 11.96 7.97 -15.87
N LEU A 64 11.04 8.92 -15.62
CA LEU A 64 11.39 10.29 -15.26
C LEU A 64 12.20 10.37 -13.96
N ASN A 65 11.94 9.48 -13.01
CA ASN A 65 12.63 9.44 -11.72
C ASN A 65 13.82 8.48 -11.70
N LYS A 66 14.15 7.88 -12.85
CA LYS A 66 15.29 6.95 -12.99
C LYS A 66 15.23 5.79 -12.01
N CYS A 67 14.02 5.29 -11.73
CA CYS A 67 13.83 4.15 -10.85
C CYS A 67 14.14 2.84 -11.57
N THR A 68 14.76 1.90 -10.85
CA THR A 68 15.20 0.62 -11.41
C THR A 68 14.67 -0.58 -10.64
N LYS A 69 13.99 -0.37 -9.51
CA LYS A 69 13.56 -1.42 -8.58
C LYS A 69 12.06 -1.71 -8.66
N ILE A 70 11.31 -1.00 -9.51
CA ILE A 70 9.86 -1.07 -9.58
C ILE A 70 9.44 -1.89 -10.79
N LYS A 71 8.59 -2.90 -10.55
CA LYS A 71 7.90 -3.65 -11.59
C LYS A 71 6.44 -3.29 -11.55
N ILE A 72 5.87 -2.90 -12.69
CA ILE A 72 4.47 -2.53 -12.81
C ILE A 72 3.70 -3.61 -13.58
N GLN A 73 2.51 -3.97 -13.09
CA GLN A 73 1.60 -4.83 -13.84
C GLN A 73 0.16 -4.35 -13.71
N LYS A 74 -0.63 -4.62 -14.75
CA LYS A 74 -2.07 -4.39 -14.73
C LYS A 74 -2.74 -5.58 -14.05
N GLY A 75 -3.64 -5.31 -13.11
CA GLY A 75 -4.40 -6.38 -12.46
C GLY A 75 -5.11 -5.95 -11.19
N THR A 76 -5.76 -6.92 -10.58
CA THR A 76 -6.39 -6.82 -9.28
C THR A 76 -5.71 -7.80 -8.33
N VAL A 77 -6.18 -7.90 -7.08
CA VAL A 77 -5.68 -8.92 -6.15
C VAL A 77 -5.92 -10.35 -6.66
N GLU A 78 -6.96 -10.55 -7.50
CA GLU A 78 -7.26 -11.86 -8.08
C GLU A 78 -6.44 -12.16 -9.33
N THR A 79 -6.05 -11.15 -10.10
CA THR A 79 -5.43 -11.35 -11.41
C THR A 79 -3.94 -11.02 -11.43
N ALA A 80 -3.44 -10.27 -10.46
CA ALA A 80 -2.03 -9.96 -10.37
C ALA A 80 -1.21 -11.22 -10.07
N GLN A 81 -0.05 -11.34 -10.72
CA GLN A 81 0.82 -12.47 -10.50
C GLN A 81 1.75 -12.18 -9.32
N ILE A 82 1.28 -12.51 -8.13
CA ILE A 82 1.98 -12.30 -6.87
C ILE A 82 2.35 -13.67 -6.30
N ALA A 83 3.63 -14.00 -6.28
CA ALA A 83 4.10 -15.32 -5.90
C ALA A 83 4.79 -15.38 -4.54
N HIS A 84 4.95 -14.23 -3.86
CA HIS A 84 5.69 -14.18 -2.60
C HIS A 84 5.02 -13.24 -1.59
N THR A 85 5.61 -13.13 -0.40
CA THR A 85 5.17 -12.19 0.62
C THR A 85 5.99 -10.90 0.53
N TYR A 86 5.45 -9.84 1.13
CA TYR A 86 6.09 -8.52 1.18
C TYR A 86 6.30 -8.07 2.61
N ASP A 87 7.37 -7.33 2.84
CA ASP A 87 7.61 -6.68 4.13
C ASP A 87 6.65 -5.51 4.37
N ILE A 88 6.26 -4.81 3.31
CA ILE A 88 5.37 -3.66 3.37
C ILE A 88 4.38 -3.73 2.21
N ILE A 89 3.09 -3.55 2.51
CA ILE A 89 2.04 -3.38 1.52
C ILE A 89 1.44 -2.00 1.68
N LEU A 90 1.35 -1.25 0.58
CA LEU A 90 0.72 0.07 0.52
C LEU A 90 -0.58 -0.07 -0.27
N ALA A 91 -1.70 0.38 0.31
CA ALA A 91 -3.01 0.27 -0.32
C ALA A 91 -3.78 1.58 -0.17
N ASN A 92 -3.72 2.44 -1.18
CA ASN A 92 -4.42 3.72 -1.22
C ASN A 92 -5.61 3.61 -2.16
N ILE A 93 -6.65 2.88 -1.73
CA ILE A 93 -7.86 2.58 -2.51
C ILE A 93 -9.09 2.75 -1.64
N ASN A 94 -10.30 2.66 -2.23
CA ASN A 94 -11.52 2.94 -1.47
C ASN A 94 -11.86 1.85 -0.43
N ARG A 95 -12.72 2.21 0.55
CA ARG A 95 -13.09 1.35 1.68
C ARG A 95 -13.57 -0.04 1.28
N ASN A 96 -14.46 -0.14 0.30
CA ASN A 96 -15.05 -1.43 -0.07
C ASN A 96 -13.98 -2.38 -0.61
N VAL A 97 -13.09 -1.87 -1.44
CA VAL A 97 -11.98 -2.65 -1.97
C VAL A 97 -11.02 -3.04 -0.85
N LEU A 98 -10.70 -2.11 0.06
CA LEU A 98 -9.81 -2.39 1.20
C LEU A 98 -10.32 -3.55 2.05
N ILE A 99 -11.62 -3.54 2.42
CA ILE A 99 -12.21 -4.58 3.26
C ILE A 99 -12.23 -5.92 2.51
N ASN A 100 -12.62 -5.92 1.24
CA ASN A 100 -12.70 -7.15 0.44
C ASN A 100 -11.31 -7.76 0.22
N ASP A 101 -10.28 -6.94 0.14
CA ASP A 101 -8.92 -7.39 -0.17
C ASP A 101 -8.09 -7.74 1.06
N LEU A 102 -8.60 -7.53 2.28
CA LEU A 102 -7.86 -7.85 3.51
C LEU A 102 -7.35 -9.30 3.56
N PRO A 103 -8.12 -10.32 3.16
CA PRO A 103 -7.59 -11.69 3.15
C PRO A 103 -6.37 -11.85 2.25
N PHE A 104 -6.35 -11.16 1.10
CA PHE A 104 -5.19 -11.16 0.20
C PHE A 104 -3.99 -10.49 0.87
N TYR A 105 -4.20 -9.34 1.52
CA TYR A 105 -3.11 -8.65 2.19
C TYR A 105 -2.54 -9.47 3.34
N ASP A 106 -3.39 -10.14 4.12
CA ASP A 106 -2.93 -11.04 5.16
C ASP A 106 -2.05 -12.17 4.59
N GLN A 107 -2.51 -12.79 3.50
CA GLN A 107 -1.80 -13.89 2.86
C GLN A 107 -0.43 -13.46 2.32
N HIS A 108 -0.32 -12.24 1.80
CA HIS A 108 0.89 -11.75 1.14
C HIS A 108 1.75 -10.82 1.98
N LEU A 109 1.41 -10.63 3.25
CA LEU A 109 2.22 -9.84 4.18
C LEU A 109 3.11 -10.76 5.01
N ALA A 110 4.40 -10.47 5.03
CA ALA A 110 5.35 -11.23 5.85
C ALA A 110 5.06 -11.04 7.34
N SER A 111 5.44 -12.03 8.15
CA SER A 111 5.36 -11.89 9.62
C SER A 111 6.14 -10.67 10.06
N ASN A 112 5.56 -9.88 10.95
CA ASN A 112 6.07 -8.58 11.40
C ASN A 112 6.10 -7.51 10.31
N GLY A 113 5.47 -7.77 9.16
CA GLY A 113 5.32 -6.79 8.09
C GLY A 113 4.26 -5.73 8.40
N PHE A 114 4.25 -4.68 7.59
CA PHE A 114 3.35 -3.55 7.77
C PHE A 114 2.41 -3.39 6.57
N LEU A 115 1.13 -3.16 6.86
CA LEU A 115 0.12 -2.81 5.87
C LEU A 115 -0.30 -1.36 6.12
N VAL A 116 -0.09 -0.49 5.14
CA VAL A 116 -0.48 0.93 5.22
C VAL A 116 -1.68 1.13 4.31
N MET A 117 -2.80 1.54 4.90
CA MET A 117 -4.07 1.71 4.20
C MET A 117 -4.56 3.14 4.28
N SER A 118 -5.10 3.65 3.19
CA SER A 118 -5.75 4.94 3.11
C SER A 118 -6.80 4.93 1.99
N GLY A 119 -7.56 6.03 1.86
CA GLY A 119 -8.61 6.15 0.86
C GLY A 119 -10.00 5.96 1.44
N PHE A 120 -10.14 6.13 2.75
CA PHE A 120 -11.42 6.03 3.47
C PHE A 120 -11.57 7.20 4.45
N TYR A 121 -12.81 7.41 4.90
CA TYR A 121 -13.11 8.47 5.86
C TYR A 121 -12.97 7.97 7.30
N ASP A 122 -12.83 8.90 8.23
CA ASP A 122 -12.70 8.59 9.66
C ASP A 122 -13.87 7.76 10.21
N VAL A 123 -15.09 7.95 9.67
CA VAL A 123 -16.26 7.18 10.07
C VAL A 123 -16.14 5.69 9.76
N ASP A 124 -15.28 5.30 8.84
CA ASP A 124 -15.07 3.91 8.43
C ASP A 124 -13.90 3.25 9.17
N ALA A 125 -13.13 4.02 9.93
CA ALA A 125 -11.89 3.55 10.54
C ALA A 125 -12.12 2.38 11.50
N GLU A 126 -13.18 2.42 12.32
CA GLU A 126 -13.48 1.38 13.29
C GLU A 126 -13.80 0.05 12.60
N LEU A 127 -14.61 0.08 11.53
CA LEU A 127 -14.96 -1.12 10.79
C LEU A 127 -13.72 -1.75 10.16
N ILE A 128 -12.85 -0.94 9.57
CA ILE A 128 -11.62 -1.42 8.95
C ILE A 128 -10.70 -2.04 10.01
N GLN A 129 -10.53 -1.40 11.14
CA GLN A 129 -9.69 -1.92 12.22
C GLN A 129 -10.25 -3.21 12.82
N THR A 130 -11.57 -3.28 13.03
CA THR A 130 -12.22 -4.47 13.56
C THR A 130 -12.06 -5.64 12.59
N THR A 131 -12.24 -5.41 11.30
CA THR A 131 -12.04 -6.42 10.27
C THR A 131 -10.59 -6.87 10.20
N ALA A 132 -9.65 -5.95 10.25
CA ALA A 132 -8.21 -6.25 10.19
C ALA A 132 -7.76 -7.13 11.36
N ARG A 133 -8.31 -6.92 12.56
CA ARG A 133 -7.96 -7.75 13.74
C ARG A 133 -8.28 -9.22 13.54
N LYS A 134 -9.26 -9.56 12.71
CA LYS A 134 -9.59 -10.96 12.39
C LYS A 134 -8.45 -11.66 11.63
N TYR A 135 -7.54 -10.89 11.05
CA TYR A 135 -6.40 -11.38 10.29
C TYR A 135 -5.08 -11.13 11.01
N ASN A 136 -5.10 -10.93 12.33
CA ASN A 136 -3.91 -10.67 13.14
C ASN A 136 -3.18 -9.37 12.75
N LEU A 137 -3.91 -8.42 12.17
CA LEU A 137 -3.40 -7.10 11.83
C LEU A 137 -3.82 -6.12 12.93
N ASN A 138 -2.84 -5.53 13.62
CA ASN A 138 -3.10 -4.61 14.72
C ASN A 138 -2.62 -3.21 14.37
N THR A 139 -3.42 -2.22 14.73
CA THR A 139 -3.10 -0.82 14.48
C THR A 139 -1.88 -0.40 15.30
N VAL A 140 -0.86 0.13 14.64
CA VAL A 140 0.32 0.69 15.32
C VAL A 140 0.44 2.20 15.17
N ASN A 141 -0.21 2.78 14.16
CA ASN A 141 -0.25 4.23 13.97
C ASN A 141 -1.42 4.61 13.06
N HIS A 142 -1.83 5.87 13.11
CA HIS A 142 -2.83 6.41 12.20
C HIS A 142 -2.60 7.90 11.98
N LYS A 143 -3.18 8.43 10.91
CA LYS A 143 -3.21 9.87 10.61
C LYS A 143 -4.58 10.25 10.10
N THR A 144 -4.96 11.51 10.30
CA THR A 144 -6.20 12.08 9.76
C THR A 144 -5.90 13.42 9.07
N GLN A 145 -6.63 13.69 8.01
CA GLN A 145 -6.55 14.96 7.29
C GLN A 145 -7.85 15.18 6.52
N ASP A 146 -8.55 16.29 6.79
CA ASP A 146 -9.80 16.65 6.09
C ASP A 146 -10.85 15.52 6.12
N ASN A 147 -11.01 14.86 7.29
CA ASN A 147 -11.88 13.70 7.52
C ASN A 147 -11.44 12.42 6.82
N TRP A 148 -10.36 12.45 6.04
CA TRP A 148 -9.72 11.24 5.51
C TRP A 148 -8.86 10.60 6.59
N TYR A 149 -8.74 9.30 6.54
CA TYR A 149 -8.04 8.51 7.55
C TYR A 149 -7.01 7.58 6.90
N SER A 150 -5.89 7.39 7.58
CA SER A 150 -4.85 6.45 7.17
C SER A 150 -4.37 5.65 8.36
N ILE A 151 -4.12 4.36 8.18
CA ILE A 151 -3.74 3.43 9.24
C ILE A 151 -2.50 2.64 8.82
N ILE A 152 -1.59 2.43 9.78
CA ILE A 152 -0.54 1.41 9.67
C ILE A 152 -0.93 0.24 10.56
N PHE A 153 -1.05 -0.93 9.97
CA PHE A 153 -1.20 -2.20 10.67
C PHE A 153 0.13 -2.96 10.69
N LYS A 154 0.38 -3.67 11.77
CA LYS A 154 1.48 -4.63 11.83
C LYS A 154 0.92 -6.04 11.95
N LYS A 155 1.46 -6.96 11.16
CA LYS A 155 1.09 -8.38 11.24
C LYS A 155 1.91 -9.03 12.35
N HIS A 156 1.23 -9.60 13.33
CA HIS A 156 1.90 -10.32 14.39
C HIS A 156 2.26 -11.74 13.95
N SER A 157 3.42 -12.20 14.38
CA SER A 157 3.80 -13.61 14.25
C SER A 157 2.88 -14.45 15.11
N ILE A 158 2.41 -15.55 14.58
CA ILE A 158 1.63 -16.54 15.33
C ILE A 158 2.58 -17.46 16.07
#